data_850fa3f104cd47b1abb567c4bdb6ca3b
#
_entry.id   850fa3f104cd47b1abb567c4bdb6ca3b
#
_cell.length_a   1.000
_cell.length_b   1.000
_cell.length_c   1.000
_cell.angle_alpha   90.00
_cell.angle_beta   90.00
_cell.angle_gamma   90.00
#
_symmetry.space_group_name_H-M   'P 1'
#
loop_
_entity.id
_entity.type
_entity.pdbx_description
1 polymer ?
#
loop_
_entity_poly.entity_id
_entity_poly.type
_entity_poly.pdbx_seq_one_letter_code
_entity_poly.pdbx_strand_id
1 'polypeptide(L)'
;MTLHMTISSFQKQLTTQITDFLARKTISDSSKQAYAYDLKQFVNCLPGRVDQTSLKLYENQLKEWKPSVQKRKRSAVNQFLLYLYQKGELEEFFKLSETAPLPSQQEELEIFDLSSLYEGQEGPGKLACLFILELGLLPSEILELKWEDIDLDFGVVTVAKGSTKRVLRLDGALKELLFGIKNDNSQGLILSKAFTRQWLYKQVQSYVGGCGLSGVTAQVLRQQYILRQIEKGTGAFELARLLGLKSPVTLEKYYKT
;
A
#
# COMPACT_ATOMS: atom_id res chain seq x y z
N MET A 1 -22.57 -23.08 -38.16
CA MET A 1 -22.08 -24.24 -37.35
C MET A 1 -21.38 -23.66 -36.10
N THR A 2 -22.17 -23.44 -35.05
CA THR A 2 -21.66 -22.83 -33.79
C THR A 2 -20.99 -23.94 -33.00
N LEU A 3 -19.65 -23.92 -32.93
CA LEU A 3 -18.89 -24.80 -32.05
C LEU A 3 -19.32 -24.50 -30.61
N HIS A 4 -20.05 -25.41 -29.97
CA HIS A 4 -20.27 -25.41 -28.53
C HIS A 4 -18.91 -25.58 -27.84
N MET A 5 -18.26 -24.47 -27.50
CA MET A 5 -17.09 -24.51 -26.62
C MET A 5 -17.52 -25.10 -25.27
N THR A 6 -16.79 -26.09 -24.78
CA THR A 6 -16.99 -26.59 -23.42
C THR A 6 -16.60 -25.50 -22.45
N ILE A 7 -17.24 -25.45 -21.26
CA ILE A 7 -16.92 -24.48 -20.19
C ILE A 7 -15.41 -24.42 -19.93
N SER A 8 -14.76 -25.58 -19.92
CA SER A 8 -13.29 -25.68 -19.71
C SER A 8 -12.48 -25.02 -20.84
N SER A 9 -12.92 -25.12 -22.10
CA SER A 9 -12.25 -24.51 -23.24
C SER A 9 -12.36 -22.99 -23.22
N PHE A 10 -13.55 -22.46 -22.89
CA PHE A 10 -13.80 -21.04 -22.73
C PHE A 10 -12.97 -20.44 -21.60
N GLN A 11 -12.93 -21.08 -20.43
CA GLN A 11 -12.14 -20.63 -19.29
C GLN A 11 -10.64 -20.63 -19.58
N LYS A 12 -10.13 -21.64 -20.34
CA LYS A 12 -8.73 -21.67 -20.78
C LYS A 12 -8.40 -20.50 -21.70
N GLN A 13 -9.27 -20.21 -22.68
CA GLN A 13 -9.10 -19.07 -23.58
C GLN A 13 -9.02 -17.76 -22.80
N LEU A 14 -9.97 -17.50 -21.89
CA LEU A 14 -9.94 -16.28 -21.07
C LEU A 14 -8.72 -16.21 -20.14
N THR A 15 -8.27 -17.35 -19.62
CA THR A 15 -7.06 -17.39 -18.78
C THR A 15 -5.81 -16.96 -19.56
N THR A 16 -5.69 -17.34 -20.84
CA THR A 16 -4.61 -16.85 -21.71
C THR A 16 -4.73 -15.33 -21.92
N GLN A 17 -5.95 -14.83 -22.13
CA GLN A 17 -6.18 -13.39 -22.28
C GLN A 17 -5.82 -12.58 -21.01
N ILE A 18 -5.96 -13.18 -19.80
CA ILE A 18 -5.51 -12.54 -18.55
C ILE A 18 -4.00 -12.26 -18.59
N THR A 19 -3.21 -13.21 -19.06
CA THR A 19 -1.75 -13.06 -19.15
C THR A 19 -1.38 -11.91 -20.10
N ASP A 20 -2.00 -11.86 -21.28
CA ASP A 20 -1.79 -10.81 -22.28
C ASP A 20 -2.21 -9.44 -21.76
N PHE A 21 -3.36 -9.37 -21.07
CA PHE A 21 -3.86 -8.16 -20.45
C PHE A 21 -2.88 -7.62 -19.40
N LEU A 22 -2.38 -8.47 -18.51
CA LEU A 22 -1.48 -8.07 -17.43
C LEU A 22 -0.07 -7.67 -17.94
N ALA A 23 0.38 -8.28 -19.05
CA ALA A 23 1.64 -7.90 -19.69
C ALA A 23 1.63 -6.44 -20.20
N ARG A 24 0.47 -5.95 -20.65
CA ARG A 24 0.27 -4.57 -21.13
C ARG A 24 0.11 -3.53 -20.03
N LYS A 25 -0.06 -3.96 -18.75
CA LYS A 25 -0.27 -3.05 -17.62
C LYS A 25 1.03 -2.53 -17.05
N THR A 26 1.13 -1.22 -16.91
CA THR A 26 2.23 -0.53 -16.21
C THR A 26 1.89 -0.38 -14.73
N ILE A 27 1.84 -1.51 -14.01
CA ILE A 27 1.57 -1.60 -12.57
C ILE A 27 2.62 -2.47 -11.90
N SER A 28 2.74 -2.37 -10.57
CA SER A 28 3.70 -3.18 -9.80
C SER A 28 3.40 -4.68 -9.90
N ASP A 29 4.42 -5.52 -9.73
CA ASP A 29 4.27 -6.98 -9.79
C ASP A 29 3.28 -7.50 -8.75
N SER A 30 3.28 -6.94 -7.55
CA SER A 30 2.28 -7.28 -6.53
C SER A 30 0.85 -6.94 -6.96
N SER A 31 0.66 -5.82 -7.68
CA SER A 31 -0.64 -5.47 -8.26
C SER A 31 -1.04 -6.41 -9.39
N LYS A 32 -0.06 -6.80 -10.25
CA LYS A 32 -0.30 -7.79 -11.31
C LYS A 32 -0.73 -9.14 -10.72
N GLN A 33 -0.04 -9.60 -9.67
CA GLN A 33 -0.42 -10.85 -8.97
C GLN A 33 -1.82 -10.79 -8.37
N ALA A 34 -2.17 -9.67 -7.71
CA ALA A 34 -3.50 -9.47 -7.15
C ALA A 34 -4.59 -9.47 -8.25
N TYR A 35 -4.34 -8.78 -9.36
CA TYR A 35 -5.25 -8.77 -10.51
C TYR A 35 -5.35 -10.16 -11.17
N ALA A 36 -4.24 -10.87 -11.33
CA ALA A 36 -4.24 -12.24 -11.86
C ALA A 36 -5.13 -13.16 -11.01
N TYR A 37 -5.01 -13.07 -9.70
CA TYR A 37 -5.83 -13.86 -8.77
C TYR A 37 -7.32 -13.49 -8.89
N ASP A 38 -7.65 -12.20 -8.88
CA ASP A 38 -9.03 -11.72 -8.98
C ASP A 38 -9.68 -12.11 -10.31
N LEU A 39 -8.95 -11.98 -11.40
CA LEU A 39 -9.45 -12.31 -12.74
C LEU A 39 -9.60 -13.82 -12.94
N LYS A 40 -8.71 -14.65 -12.40
CA LYS A 40 -8.89 -16.11 -12.39
C LYS A 40 -10.14 -16.51 -11.62
N GLN A 41 -10.40 -15.90 -10.46
CA GLN A 41 -11.64 -16.16 -9.73
C GLN A 41 -12.87 -15.75 -10.54
N PHE A 42 -12.84 -14.58 -11.20
CA PHE A 42 -13.92 -14.14 -12.08
C PHE A 42 -14.18 -15.16 -13.20
N VAL A 43 -13.15 -15.56 -13.93
CA VAL A 43 -13.26 -16.52 -15.04
C VAL A 43 -13.82 -17.87 -14.57
N ASN A 44 -13.42 -18.35 -13.39
CA ASN A 44 -13.94 -19.59 -12.82
C ASN A 44 -15.43 -19.52 -12.44
N CYS A 45 -15.95 -18.33 -12.19
CA CYS A 45 -17.38 -18.12 -11.90
C CYS A 45 -18.25 -18.03 -13.16
N LEU A 46 -17.65 -17.94 -14.36
CA LEU A 46 -18.41 -17.81 -15.60
C LEU A 46 -18.93 -19.17 -16.09
N PRO A 47 -20.22 -19.27 -16.45
CA PRO A 47 -20.83 -20.52 -16.90
C PRO A 47 -20.56 -20.87 -18.39
N GLY A 48 -19.49 -20.32 -18.98
CA GLY A 48 -19.11 -20.60 -20.38
C GLY A 48 -19.32 -19.42 -21.34
N ARG A 49 -19.78 -18.27 -20.85
CA ARG A 49 -19.90 -17.02 -21.62
C ARG A 49 -19.86 -15.80 -20.70
N VAL A 50 -19.57 -14.64 -21.29
CA VAL A 50 -19.71 -13.35 -20.64
C VAL A 50 -21.02 -12.72 -21.12
N ASP A 51 -21.99 -12.61 -20.23
CA ASP A 51 -23.27 -11.95 -20.47
C ASP A 51 -23.77 -11.27 -19.18
N GLN A 52 -24.84 -10.52 -19.29
CA GLN A 52 -25.42 -9.78 -18.16
C GLN A 52 -25.81 -10.70 -16.99
N THR A 53 -26.24 -11.94 -17.26
CA THR A 53 -26.63 -12.89 -16.23
C THR A 53 -25.41 -13.39 -15.45
N SER A 54 -24.36 -13.80 -16.15
CA SER A 54 -23.11 -14.23 -15.52
C SER A 54 -22.45 -13.12 -14.70
N LEU A 55 -22.53 -11.86 -15.16
CA LEU A 55 -22.05 -10.72 -14.40
C LEU A 55 -22.85 -10.45 -13.12
N LYS A 56 -24.17 -10.55 -13.18
CA LYS A 56 -25.03 -10.45 -11.97
C LYS A 56 -24.73 -11.53 -10.94
N LEU A 57 -24.46 -12.77 -11.39
CA LEU A 57 -24.06 -13.85 -10.49
C LEU A 57 -22.75 -13.53 -9.80
N TYR A 58 -21.75 -13.04 -10.55
CA TYR A 58 -20.48 -12.63 -9.97
C TYR A 58 -20.62 -11.44 -9.00
N GLU A 59 -21.46 -10.46 -9.33
CA GLU A 59 -21.77 -9.32 -8.45
C GLU A 59 -22.36 -9.76 -7.10
N ASN A 60 -23.22 -10.78 -7.12
CA ASN A 60 -23.77 -11.34 -5.88
C ASN A 60 -22.67 -12.02 -5.03
N GLN A 61 -21.75 -12.73 -5.64
CA GLN A 61 -20.61 -13.31 -4.92
C GLN A 61 -19.68 -12.22 -4.34
N LEU A 62 -19.54 -11.08 -5.02
CA LEU A 62 -18.73 -9.98 -4.52
C LEU A 62 -19.24 -9.41 -3.19
N LYS A 63 -20.54 -9.52 -2.90
CA LYS A 63 -21.13 -9.02 -1.66
C LYS A 63 -20.60 -9.69 -0.39
N GLU A 64 -20.07 -10.89 -0.50
CA GLU A 64 -19.47 -11.65 0.61
C GLU A 64 -18.09 -11.09 1.03
N TRP A 65 -17.48 -10.25 0.19
CA TRP A 65 -16.16 -9.70 0.45
C TRP A 65 -16.21 -8.32 1.12
N LYS A 66 -15.14 -7.97 1.83
CA LYS A 66 -14.98 -6.63 2.39
C LYS A 66 -15.06 -5.56 1.28
N PRO A 67 -15.63 -4.38 1.55
CA PRO A 67 -15.85 -3.35 0.53
C PRO A 67 -14.59 -2.94 -0.27
N SER A 68 -13.44 -2.85 0.39
CA SER A 68 -12.16 -2.55 -0.28
C SER A 68 -11.74 -3.64 -1.27
N VAL A 69 -12.02 -4.91 -0.95
CA VAL A 69 -11.77 -6.05 -1.84
C VAL A 69 -12.74 -6.05 -3.01
N GLN A 70 -14.03 -5.76 -2.77
CA GLN A 70 -15.02 -5.60 -3.83
C GLN A 70 -14.60 -4.53 -4.84
N LYS A 71 -14.17 -3.35 -4.34
CA LYS A 71 -13.71 -2.23 -5.19
C LYS A 71 -12.54 -2.66 -6.08
N ARG A 72 -11.53 -3.35 -5.51
CA ARG A 72 -10.37 -3.84 -6.27
C ARG A 72 -10.79 -4.87 -7.33
N LYS A 73 -11.60 -5.87 -6.96
CA LYS A 73 -12.09 -6.91 -7.87
C LYS A 73 -12.91 -6.32 -9.03
N ARG A 74 -13.84 -5.40 -8.75
CA ARG A 74 -14.62 -4.69 -9.78
C ARG A 74 -13.71 -3.92 -10.73
N SER A 75 -12.73 -3.20 -10.20
CA SER A 75 -11.76 -2.46 -11.01
C SER A 75 -10.97 -3.40 -11.94
N ALA A 76 -10.47 -4.52 -11.43
CA ALA A 76 -9.74 -5.50 -12.24
C ALA A 76 -10.61 -6.09 -13.35
N VAL A 77 -11.83 -6.54 -13.01
CA VAL A 77 -12.76 -7.17 -13.96
C VAL A 77 -13.24 -6.17 -15.01
N ASN A 78 -13.63 -4.95 -14.62
CA ASN A 78 -14.09 -3.93 -15.60
C ASN A 78 -12.99 -3.55 -16.60
N GLN A 79 -11.75 -3.45 -16.14
CA GLN A 79 -10.62 -3.21 -17.04
C GLN A 79 -10.34 -4.37 -17.96
N PHE A 80 -10.53 -5.61 -17.50
CA PHE A 80 -10.37 -6.80 -18.31
C PHE A 80 -11.50 -6.95 -19.33
N LEU A 81 -12.75 -6.70 -18.96
CA LEU A 81 -13.90 -6.70 -19.86
C LEU A 81 -13.72 -5.64 -20.97
N LEU A 82 -13.25 -4.45 -20.64
CA LEU A 82 -12.93 -3.42 -21.62
C LEU A 82 -11.83 -3.90 -22.60
N TYR A 83 -10.78 -4.54 -22.08
CA TYR A 83 -9.72 -5.10 -22.90
C TYR A 83 -10.24 -6.18 -23.86
N LEU A 84 -11.08 -7.10 -23.39
CA LEU A 84 -11.69 -8.13 -24.22
C LEU A 84 -12.58 -7.54 -25.33
N TYR A 85 -13.39 -6.53 -24.99
CA TYR A 85 -14.21 -5.83 -25.96
C TYR A 85 -13.36 -5.13 -27.02
N GLN A 86 -12.32 -4.38 -26.62
CA GLN A 86 -11.40 -3.71 -27.56
C GLN A 86 -10.63 -4.68 -28.46
N LYS A 87 -10.44 -5.91 -28.02
CA LYS A 87 -9.79 -6.98 -28.79
C LYS A 87 -10.76 -7.73 -29.74
N GLY A 88 -12.06 -7.44 -29.67
CA GLY A 88 -13.10 -8.12 -30.43
C GLY A 88 -13.46 -9.51 -29.92
N GLU A 89 -13.06 -9.84 -28.68
CA GLU A 89 -13.41 -11.11 -28.03
C GLU A 89 -14.83 -11.08 -27.41
N LEU A 90 -15.42 -9.89 -27.30
CA LEU A 90 -16.79 -9.67 -26.86
C LEU A 90 -17.53 -8.82 -27.91
N GLU A 91 -18.74 -9.24 -28.29
CA GLU A 91 -19.60 -8.51 -29.23
C GLU A 91 -20.16 -7.22 -28.64
N GLU A 92 -20.38 -7.20 -27.31
CA GLU A 92 -20.92 -6.06 -26.56
C GLU A 92 -19.99 -5.68 -25.41
N PHE A 93 -20.02 -4.39 -25.03
CA PHE A 93 -19.31 -3.90 -23.85
C PHE A 93 -20.09 -4.18 -22.57
N PHE A 94 -19.49 -4.95 -21.70
CA PHE A 94 -20.02 -5.28 -20.38
C PHE A 94 -19.21 -4.57 -19.26
N LYS A 95 -19.93 -4.18 -18.22
CA LYS A 95 -19.34 -3.57 -17.02
C LYS A 95 -20.10 -4.02 -15.78
N LEU A 96 -19.36 -4.35 -14.71
CA LEU A 96 -19.97 -4.55 -13.39
C LEU A 96 -20.45 -3.20 -12.85
N SER A 97 -21.55 -3.21 -12.13
CA SER A 97 -22.15 -2.02 -11.51
C SER A 97 -21.14 -1.36 -10.54
N GLU A 98 -21.18 -0.05 -10.45
CA GLU A 98 -20.39 0.65 -9.44
C GLU A 98 -21.05 0.42 -8.07
N THR A 99 -20.24 0.10 -7.06
CA THR A 99 -20.71 0.16 -5.69
C THR A 99 -20.93 1.62 -5.33
N ALA A 100 -22.07 1.90 -4.69
CA ALA A 100 -22.26 3.22 -4.08
C ALA A 100 -21.01 3.57 -3.25
N PRO A 101 -20.51 4.81 -3.32
CA PRO A 101 -19.41 5.22 -2.47
C PRO A 101 -19.83 4.93 -1.03
N LEU A 102 -19.03 4.11 -0.34
CA LEU A 102 -19.17 3.98 1.10
C LEU A 102 -19.11 5.39 1.68
N PRO A 103 -20.03 5.75 2.59
CA PRO A 103 -19.86 6.97 3.34
C PRO A 103 -18.43 6.93 3.89
N SER A 104 -17.63 7.92 3.52
CA SER A 104 -16.33 8.10 4.13
C SER A 104 -16.63 8.28 5.62
N GLN A 105 -16.32 7.26 6.43
CA GLN A 105 -16.13 7.54 7.85
C GLN A 105 -15.09 8.64 7.85
N GLN A 106 -15.49 9.84 8.24
CA GLN A 106 -14.53 10.88 8.59
C GLN A 106 -13.73 10.26 9.73
N GLU A 107 -12.57 9.70 9.41
CA GLU A 107 -11.60 9.34 10.44
C GLU A 107 -11.33 10.65 11.16
N GLU A 108 -11.69 10.72 12.43
CA GLU A 108 -11.31 11.84 13.28
C GLU A 108 -9.80 11.95 13.21
N LEU A 109 -9.33 13.08 12.64
CA LEU A 109 -7.92 13.34 12.42
C LEU A 109 -7.35 13.99 13.69
N GLU A 110 -7.29 13.21 14.77
CA GLU A 110 -6.74 13.67 16.05
C GLU A 110 -5.26 13.32 16.21
N ILE A 111 -4.53 14.18 16.90
CA ILE A 111 -3.17 13.91 17.33
C ILE A 111 -3.24 13.13 18.64
N PHE A 112 -2.65 11.95 18.66
CA PHE A 112 -2.61 11.10 19.83
C PHE A 112 -1.35 11.37 20.66
N ASP A 113 -1.45 11.14 21.97
CA ASP A 113 -0.28 11.01 22.82
C ASP A 113 0.42 9.68 22.52
N LEU A 114 1.65 9.76 22.02
CA LEU A 114 2.50 8.64 21.67
C LEU A 114 3.82 8.67 22.46
N SER A 115 3.88 9.38 23.59
CA SER A 115 5.08 9.52 24.42
C SER A 115 5.64 8.17 24.87
N SER A 116 4.78 7.20 25.18
CA SER A 116 5.20 5.85 25.57
C SER A 116 6.03 5.10 24.51
N LEU A 117 5.97 5.51 23.23
CA LEU A 117 6.82 4.93 22.17
C LEU A 117 8.30 5.32 22.31
N TYR A 118 8.59 6.40 23.02
CA TYR A 118 9.97 6.86 23.25
C TYR A 118 10.61 6.13 24.43
N GLU A 119 9.81 5.71 25.39
CA GLU A 119 10.25 5.07 26.64
C GLU A 119 10.35 3.55 26.56
N GLY A 120 9.71 2.93 25.55
CA GLY A 120 9.69 1.50 25.38
C GLY A 120 11.04 0.86 25.12
N GLN A 121 11.12 -0.47 25.28
CA GLN A 121 12.34 -1.27 25.13
C GLN A 121 12.95 -1.12 23.73
N GLU A 122 14.26 -0.98 23.66
CA GLU A 122 14.99 -0.91 22.39
C GLU A 122 14.86 -2.20 21.57
N GLY A 123 14.82 -2.01 20.26
CA GLY A 123 14.70 -3.11 19.32
C GLY A 123 14.15 -2.68 17.96
N PRO A 124 14.00 -3.63 17.03
CA PRO A 124 13.52 -3.32 15.68
C PRO A 124 12.14 -2.67 15.62
N GLY A 125 11.27 -2.98 16.58
CA GLY A 125 9.93 -2.39 16.68
C GLY A 125 9.98 -0.91 17.02
N LYS A 126 10.77 -0.52 18.06
CA LYS A 126 11.01 0.88 18.43
C LYS A 126 11.62 1.66 17.28
N LEU A 127 12.67 1.13 16.69
CA LEU A 127 13.37 1.74 15.57
C LEU A 127 12.42 2.00 14.39
N ALA A 128 11.62 1.01 14.01
CA ALA A 128 10.63 1.16 12.94
C ALA A 128 9.54 2.20 13.28
N CYS A 129 9.03 2.19 14.51
CA CYS A 129 8.03 3.17 14.97
C CYS A 129 8.57 4.59 14.90
N LEU A 130 9.81 4.83 15.37
CA LEU A 130 10.41 6.15 15.34
C LEU A 130 10.72 6.62 13.91
N PHE A 131 11.21 5.76 13.02
CA PHE A 131 11.37 6.09 11.60
C PHE A 131 10.04 6.53 10.95
N ILE A 132 8.94 5.86 11.30
CA ILE A 132 7.62 6.23 10.77
C ILE A 132 7.13 7.53 11.40
N LEU A 133 7.23 7.67 12.71
CA LEU A 133 6.66 8.77 13.48
C LEU A 133 7.43 10.07 13.33
N GLU A 134 8.77 10.02 13.20
CA GLU A 134 9.61 11.23 13.12
C GLU A 134 9.98 11.62 11.69
N LEU A 135 10.08 10.64 10.77
CA LEU A 135 10.46 10.89 9.38
C LEU A 135 9.37 10.57 8.36
N GLY A 136 8.24 10.02 8.78
CA GLY A 136 7.15 9.64 7.89
C GLY A 136 7.53 8.53 6.89
N LEU A 137 8.50 7.66 7.19
CA LEU A 137 8.93 6.62 6.29
C LEU A 137 7.88 5.52 6.10
N LEU A 138 7.88 4.92 4.92
CA LEU A 138 7.12 3.69 4.68
C LEU A 138 7.91 2.49 5.21
N PRO A 139 7.23 1.41 5.66
CA PRO A 139 7.90 0.17 6.03
C PRO A 139 8.84 -0.39 4.95
N SER A 140 8.50 -0.22 3.66
CA SER A 140 9.38 -0.61 2.55
C SER A 140 10.65 0.24 2.45
N GLU A 141 10.58 1.52 2.79
CA GLU A 141 11.73 2.43 2.78
C GLU A 141 12.68 2.10 3.95
N ILE A 142 12.11 1.78 5.11
CA ILE A 142 12.91 1.36 6.30
C ILE A 142 13.69 0.08 6.02
N LEU A 143 13.09 -0.90 5.32
CA LEU A 143 13.76 -2.16 4.96
C LEU A 143 14.88 -1.99 3.92
N GLU A 144 14.84 -0.93 3.14
CA GLU A 144 15.85 -0.61 2.11
C GLU A 144 16.90 0.38 2.61
N LEU A 145 16.70 0.98 3.80
CA LEU A 145 17.58 2.01 4.36
C LEU A 145 18.90 1.41 4.82
N LYS A 146 19.99 2.08 4.48
CA LYS A 146 21.36 1.67 4.80
C LYS A 146 22.01 2.65 5.76
N TRP A 147 23.06 2.19 6.43
CA TRP A 147 23.88 3.05 7.28
C TRP A 147 24.54 4.18 6.50
N GLU A 148 24.90 3.94 5.24
CA GLU A 148 25.49 4.92 4.33
C GLU A 148 24.51 6.05 3.94
N ASP A 149 23.21 5.80 4.13
CA ASP A 149 22.15 6.80 3.89
C ASP A 149 21.94 7.74 5.09
N ILE A 150 22.61 7.49 6.22
CA ILE A 150 22.45 8.24 7.48
C ILE A 150 23.73 8.97 7.83
N ASP A 151 23.65 10.29 7.87
CA ASP A 151 24.70 11.13 8.39
C ASP A 151 24.29 11.66 9.78
N LEU A 152 24.87 11.05 10.82
CA LEU A 152 24.56 11.41 12.20
C LEU A 152 25.18 12.77 12.60
N ASP A 153 26.31 13.16 11.99
CA ASP A 153 26.98 14.40 12.29
C ASP A 153 26.16 15.59 11.77
N PHE A 154 25.76 15.53 10.50
CA PHE A 154 24.88 16.53 9.91
C PHE A 154 23.40 16.35 10.29
N GLY A 155 23.01 15.25 10.94
CA GLY A 155 21.64 14.98 11.33
C GLY A 155 20.69 14.87 10.13
N VAL A 156 21.04 14.06 9.15
CA VAL A 156 20.23 13.86 7.94
C VAL A 156 20.13 12.39 7.54
N VAL A 157 18.98 12.04 6.94
CA VAL A 157 18.73 10.74 6.32
C VAL A 157 18.35 10.94 4.86
N THR A 158 19.05 10.26 3.97
CA THR A 158 18.75 10.24 2.53
C THR A 158 17.88 9.04 2.21
N VAL A 159 16.66 9.27 1.71
CA VAL A 159 15.74 8.18 1.34
C VAL A 159 15.60 8.16 -0.18
N ALA A 160 15.97 7.03 -0.79
CA ALA A 160 15.84 6.79 -2.21
C ALA A 160 14.63 5.91 -2.50
N LYS A 161 13.87 6.22 -3.58
CA LYS A 161 12.78 5.38 -4.08
C LYS A 161 12.72 5.48 -5.59
N GLY A 162 13.15 4.43 -6.28
CA GLY A 162 13.34 4.48 -7.74
C GLY A 162 14.33 5.56 -8.13
N SER A 163 13.92 6.50 -8.99
CA SER A 163 14.75 7.63 -9.44
C SER A 163 14.69 8.86 -8.52
N THR A 164 13.84 8.86 -7.49
CA THR A 164 13.68 10.02 -6.60
C THR A 164 14.48 9.83 -5.32
N LYS A 165 15.20 10.88 -4.93
CA LYS A 165 15.90 11.00 -3.65
C LYS A 165 15.31 12.17 -2.86
N ARG A 166 15.17 12.00 -1.53
CA ARG A 166 14.83 13.07 -0.61
C ARG A 166 15.74 13.01 0.61
N VAL A 167 16.07 14.18 1.13
CA VAL A 167 16.85 14.33 2.37
C VAL A 167 15.88 14.77 3.46
N LEU A 168 15.90 14.08 4.57
CA LEU A 168 15.07 14.31 5.74
C LEU A 168 15.97 14.71 6.89
N ARG A 169 15.51 15.65 7.70
CA ARG A 169 16.22 16.04 8.93
C ARG A 169 16.04 14.95 9.98
N LEU A 170 17.11 14.59 10.62
CA LEU A 170 17.20 13.59 11.67
C LEU A 170 17.53 14.29 13.00
N ASP A 171 16.54 14.38 13.86
CA ASP A 171 16.67 15.02 15.17
C ASP A 171 16.12 14.08 16.26
N GLY A 172 16.18 14.55 17.53
CA GLY A 172 15.47 13.95 18.65
C GLY A 172 15.82 12.50 18.96
N ALA A 173 14.84 11.76 19.46
CA ALA A 173 15.03 10.42 20.00
C ALA A 173 15.47 9.40 18.96
N LEU A 174 15.09 9.57 17.69
CA LEU A 174 15.55 8.67 16.62
C LEU A 174 17.05 8.85 16.37
N LYS A 175 17.56 10.08 16.38
CA LYS A 175 19.01 10.34 16.24
C LYS A 175 19.79 9.72 17.38
N GLU A 176 19.32 9.89 18.61
CA GLU A 176 19.94 9.30 19.81
C GLU A 176 19.96 7.77 19.76
N LEU A 177 18.83 7.15 19.39
CA LEU A 177 18.73 5.71 19.23
C LEU A 177 19.70 5.19 18.14
N LEU A 178 19.77 5.87 17.00
CA LEU A 178 20.68 5.48 15.92
C LEU A 178 22.14 5.63 16.32
N PHE A 179 22.47 6.69 17.07
CA PHE A 179 23.82 6.89 17.60
C PHE A 179 24.20 5.78 18.58
N GLY A 180 23.27 5.34 19.44
CA GLY A 180 23.50 4.25 20.40
C GLY A 180 23.70 2.88 19.78
N ILE A 181 23.07 2.61 18.63
CA ILE A 181 23.19 1.29 17.96
C ILE A 181 24.26 1.26 16.86
N LYS A 182 24.74 2.41 16.39
CA LYS A 182 25.82 2.50 15.39
C LYS A 182 27.17 2.10 16.02
N ASN A 183 27.91 1.27 15.32
CA ASN A 183 29.29 0.90 15.67
C ASN A 183 30.20 0.98 14.44
N ASP A 184 31.50 0.82 14.62
CA ASP A 184 32.50 0.93 13.53
C ASP A 184 32.30 -0.05 12.38
N ASN A 185 31.60 -1.15 12.63
CA ASN A 185 31.27 -2.17 11.62
C ASN A 185 29.87 -2.00 11.00
N SER A 186 29.14 -0.90 11.32
CA SER A 186 27.80 -0.65 10.82
C SER A 186 27.86 -0.26 9.35
N GLN A 187 27.55 -1.22 8.47
CA GLN A 187 27.52 -1.08 7.02
C GLN A 187 26.31 -1.77 6.41
N GLY A 188 25.87 -1.30 5.23
CA GLY A 188 24.75 -1.87 4.51
C GLY A 188 23.40 -1.64 5.19
N LEU A 189 22.47 -2.56 5.06
CA LEU A 189 21.10 -2.39 5.58
C LEU A 189 21.07 -2.27 7.11
N ILE A 190 20.33 -1.29 7.61
CA ILE A 190 20.10 -1.11 9.06
C ILE A 190 19.34 -2.29 9.64
N LEU A 191 18.35 -2.79 8.90
CA LEU A 191 17.65 -4.02 9.20
C LEU A 191 18.10 -5.14 8.27
N SER A 192 18.20 -6.35 8.79
CA SER A 192 18.68 -7.51 8.01
C SER A 192 17.86 -7.71 6.72
N LYS A 193 18.55 -8.07 5.64
CA LYS A 193 17.94 -8.43 4.34
C LYS A 193 16.94 -9.59 4.44
N ALA A 194 17.05 -10.43 5.46
CA ALA A 194 16.11 -11.52 5.72
C ALA A 194 14.72 -11.03 6.18
N PHE A 195 14.59 -9.78 6.60
CA PHE A 195 13.36 -9.26 7.13
C PHE A 195 12.40 -8.83 6.01
N THR A 196 11.16 -9.28 6.12
CA THR A 196 10.09 -8.96 5.18
C THR A 196 9.24 -7.79 5.67
N ARG A 197 8.45 -7.20 4.77
CA ARG A 197 7.46 -6.18 5.15
C ARG A 197 6.47 -6.71 6.20
N GLN A 198 6.03 -7.96 6.08
CA GLN A 198 5.11 -8.58 7.05
C GLN A 198 5.77 -8.72 8.43
N TRP A 199 7.06 -9.10 8.46
CA TRP A 199 7.81 -9.16 9.70
C TRP A 199 7.88 -7.77 10.36
N LEU A 200 8.19 -6.71 9.59
CA LEU A 200 8.27 -5.35 10.12
C LEU A 200 6.93 -4.86 10.69
N TYR A 201 5.83 -5.16 9.99
CA TYR A 201 4.48 -4.85 10.53
C TYR A 201 4.20 -5.55 11.86
N LYS A 202 4.62 -6.82 11.99
CA LYS A 202 4.48 -7.57 13.27
C LYS A 202 5.34 -6.94 14.37
N GLN A 203 6.56 -6.50 14.06
CA GLN A 203 7.44 -5.82 15.02
C GLN A 203 6.82 -4.50 15.51
N VAL A 204 6.32 -3.67 14.58
CA VAL A 204 5.62 -2.43 14.92
C VAL A 204 4.41 -2.74 15.81
N GLN A 205 3.57 -3.69 15.42
CA GLN A 205 2.36 -4.04 16.18
C GLN A 205 2.66 -4.58 17.57
N SER A 206 3.67 -5.46 17.68
CA SER A 206 4.11 -6.00 18.99
C SER A 206 4.66 -4.89 19.89
N TYR A 207 5.50 -4.00 19.35
CA TYR A 207 6.08 -2.91 20.11
C TYR A 207 5.02 -1.92 20.61
N VAL A 208 4.14 -1.47 19.71
CA VAL A 208 3.04 -0.56 20.04
C VAL A 208 2.11 -1.16 21.08
N GLY A 209 1.78 -2.46 20.94
CA GLY A 209 0.99 -3.18 21.96
C GLY A 209 1.68 -3.25 23.33
N GLY A 210 3.01 -3.47 23.35
CA GLY A 210 3.83 -3.44 24.57
C GLY A 210 3.87 -2.07 25.25
N CYS A 211 3.72 -0.99 24.49
CA CYS A 211 3.60 0.38 24.99
C CYS A 211 2.17 0.75 25.43
N GLY A 212 1.21 -0.17 25.42
CA GLY A 212 -0.18 0.08 25.83
C GLY A 212 -1.03 0.79 24.77
N LEU A 213 -0.55 0.96 23.54
CA LEU A 213 -1.21 1.69 22.47
C LEU A 213 -1.96 0.75 21.53
N SER A 214 -3.12 0.25 21.96
CA SER A 214 -3.94 -0.64 21.13
C SER A 214 -4.52 0.09 19.91
N GLY A 215 -4.55 -0.59 18.74
CA GLY A 215 -5.11 -0.02 17.51
C GLY A 215 -4.16 0.90 16.71
N VAL A 216 -3.03 1.31 17.27
CA VAL A 216 -2.03 2.08 16.54
C VAL A 216 -1.25 1.17 15.58
N THR A 217 -1.27 1.50 14.30
CA THR A 217 -0.61 0.76 13.23
C THR A 217 0.47 1.61 12.58
N ALA A 218 1.32 1.03 11.73
CA ALA A 218 2.29 1.79 10.92
C ALA A 218 1.61 2.90 10.08
N GLN A 219 0.37 2.67 9.63
CA GLN A 219 -0.41 3.68 8.91
C GLN A 219 -0.83 4.82 9.83
N VAL A 220 -1.30 4.52 11.04
CA VAL A 220 -1.67 5.52 12.06
C VAL A 220 -0.43 6.33 12.47
N LEU A 221 0.72 5.69 12.72
CA LEU A 221 1.96 6.41 13.02
C LEU A 221 2.34 7.39 11.92
N ARG A 222 2.24 6.98 10.65
CA ARG A 222 2.52 7.87 9.52
C ARG A 222 1.48 9.00 9.41
N GLN A 223 0.23 8.74 9.74
CA GLN A 223 -0.81 9.77 9.84
C GLN A 223 -0.48 10.77 10.93
N GLN A 224 0.00 10.32 12.09
CA GLN A 224 0.45 11.20 13.17
C GLN A 224 1.64 12.08 12.76
N TYR A 225 2.60 11.55 12.00
CA TYR A 225 3.65 12.37 11.38
C TYR A 225 3.06 13.49 10.52
N ILE A 226 2.11 13.16 9.64
CA ILE A 226 1.46 14.14 8.75
C ILE A 226 0.79 15.24 9.58
N LEU A 227 -0.04 14.87 10.57
CA LEU A 227 -0.76 15.83 11.41
C LEU A 227 0.19 16.74 12.18
N ARG A 228 1.25 16.19 12.76
CA ARG A 228 2.28 16.97 13.49
C ARG A 228 3.04 17.92 12.57
N GLN A 229 3.27 17.56 11.30
CA GLN A 229 3.89 18.48 10.33
C GLN A 229 2.94 19.61 9.94
N ILE A 230 1.65 19.33 9.80
CA ILE A 230 0.64 20.35 9.52
C ILE A 230 0.51 21.32 10.70
N GLU A 231 0.48 20.82 11.93
CA GLU A 231 0.46 21.63 13.15
C GLU A 231 1.69 22.57 13.24
N LYS A 232 2.86 22.11 12.74
CA LYS A 232 4.08 22.94 12.62
C LYS A 232 4.01 23.94 11.46
N GLY A 233 2.92 23.99 10.69
CA GLY A 233 2.74 24.89 9.56
C GLY A 233 3.34 24.42 8.24
N THR A 234 3.73 23.14 8.12
CA THR A 234 4.28 22.60 6.86
C THR A 234 3.21 22.60 5.78
N GLY A 235 3.47 23.25 4.65
CA GLY A 235 2.55 23.30 3.51
C GLY A 235 2.42 21.96 2.76
N ALA A 236 1.28 21.76 2.07
CA ALA A 236 0.96 20.48 1.41
C ALA A 236 2.02 20.04 0.37
N PHE A 237 2.60 20.96 -0.38
CA PHE A 237 3.65 20.66 -1.37
C PHE A 237 4.95 20.20 -0.70
N GLU A 238 5.36 20.90 0.35
CA GLU A 238 6.54 20.52 1.11
C GLU A 238 6.35 19.18 1.80
N LEU A 239 5.20 18.97 2.43
CA LEU A 239 4.87 17.70 3.08
C LEU A 239 4.82 16.55 2.08
N ALA A 240 4.28 16.77 0.86
CA ALA A 240 4.32 15.78 -0.21
C ALA A 240 5.77 15.43 -0.60
N ARG A 241 6.68 16.41 -0.66
CA ARG A 241 8.11 16.21 -0.90
C ARG A 241 8.76 15.40 0.21
N LEU A 242 8.52 15.75 1.47
CA LEU A 242 9.05 15.02 2.63
C LEU A 242 8.58 13.56 2.66
N LEU A 243 7.33 13.29 2.26
CA LEU A 243 6.74 11.95 2.20
C LEU A 243 7.08 11.16 0.93
N GLY A 244 7.76 11.78 -0.04
CA GLY A 244 8.06 11.18 -1.34
C GLY A 244 6.82 10.89 -2.18
N LEU A 245 5.79 11.72 -2.07
CA LEU A 245 4.55 11.62 -2.84
C LEU A 245 4.72 12.32 -4.20
N LYS A 246 4.11 11.75 -5.24
CA LYS A 246 4.12 12.36 -6.59
C LYS A 246 3.22 13.61 -6.70
N SER A 247 2.23 13.73 -5.81
CA SER A 247 1.26 14.82 -5.81
C SER A 247 0.75 15.09 -4.39
N PRO A 248 0.46 16.35 -4.02
CA PRO A 248 -0.12 16.69 -2.73
C PRO A 248 -1.60 16.33 -2.61
N VAL A 249 -2.28 15.94 -3.69
CA VAL A 249 -3.73 15.64 -3.71
C VAL A 249 -4.14 14.64 -2.61
N THR A 250 -3.29 13.65 -2.32
CA THR A 250 -3.58 12.67 -1.26
C THR A 250 -3.53 13.25 0.15
N LEU A 251 -2.95 14.45 0.30
CA LEU A 251 -2.86 15.17 1.58
C LEU A 251 -4.01 16.15 1.80
N GLU A 252 -4.80 16.48 0.76
CA GLU A 252 -5.87 17.46 0.86
C GLU A 252 -6.87 17.16 1.99
N LYS A 253 -7.13 15.88 2.26
CA LYS A 253 -8.03 15.46 3.33
C LYS A 253 -7.58 15.92 4.72
N TYR A 254 -6.28 16.15 4.93
CA TYR A 254 -5.69 16.60 6.20
C TYR A 254 -5.68 18.13 6.37
N TYR A 255 -5.88 18.88 5.28
CA TYR A 255 -5.91 20.35 5.29
C TYR A 255 -7.32 20.93 5.20
N LYS A 256 -8.35 20.08 5.06
CA LYS A 256 -9.75 20.49 4.95
C LYS A 256 -10.49 20.51 6.29
N THR A 257 -9.74 20.39 7.39
CA THR A 257 -10.29 20.39 8.76
C THR A 257 -10.42 21.82 9.27
#